data_1a1ff1f5b05a59a2ccfc93cbb3c51ce8
#
_entry.id   1a1ff1f5b05a59a2ccfc93cbb3c51ce8
#
_cell.length_a   1.000
_cell.length_b   1.000
_cell.length_c   1.000
_cell.angle_alpha   90.00
_cell.angle_beta   90.00
_cell.angle_gamma   90.00
#
_symmetry.space_group_name_H-M   'P 1'
#
loop_
_entity.id
_entity.type
_entity.pdbx_description
1 polymer ?
#
loop_
_entity_poly.entity_id
_entity_poly.type
_entity_poly.pdbx_seq_one_letter_code
_entity_poly.pdbx_strand_id
1 'polypeptide(L)'
;CITNYGGRVVSLMVPDKNGELRDVVLGHDLIADYRNIDNNFGALIGRYGNRIDKGKFTLDGVEYDLPKNNFGHCLHGGEKGFHHSVWDMVQISDTLLTLRLNTPDGYAGFPGNVDVQVTYTLTSDNALRIAYRATTDKPTILNLTNHSYFNLSGNPSQDCLLYTSPSPR
;
A
#
# COMPACT_ATOMS: atom_id res chain seq x y z
N CYS A 1 5.47 -2.94 13.07
CA CYS A 1 4.03 -2.86 13.36
C CYS A 1 3.25 -2.65 12.07
N ILE A 2 2.14 -3.38 11.90
CA ILE A 2 1.25 -3.26 10.73
C ILE A 2 -0.18 -3.18 11.24
N THR A 3 -0.96 -2.23 10.71
CA THR A 3 -2.41 -2.18 10.96
C THR A 3 -3.18 -2.82 9.80
N ASN A 4 -4.32 -3.44 10.09
CA ASN A 4 -5.20 -3.99 9.07
C ASN A 4 -6.04 -2.93 8.35
N TYR A 5 -6.09 -1.70 8.84
CA TYR A 5 -6.67 -0.59 8.09
C TYR A 5 -5.71 -0.14 7.00
N GLY A 6 -6.06 -0.43 5.75
CA GLY A 6 -5.20 -0.19 4.58
C GLY A 6 -3.97 -1.10 4.51
N GLY A 7 -3.84 -2.11 5.38
CA GLY A 7 -2.68 -2.99 5.45
C GLY A 7 -1.36 -2.25 5.66
N ARG A 8 -1.38 -1.14 6.41
CA ARG A 8 -0.30 -0.16 6.48
C ARG A 8 0.86 -0.65 7.35
N VAL A 9 2.07 -0.47 6.86
CA VAL A 9 3.27 -0.54 7.70
C VAL A 9 3.32 0.75 8.52
N VAL A 10 3.11 0.62 9.82
CA VAL A 10 3.07 1.75 10.77
C VAL A 10 4.46 2.04 11.30
N SER A 11 5.23 1.01 11.61
CA SER A 11 6.61 1.14 12.06
C SER A 11 7.46 -0.06 11.66
N LEU A 12 8.73 0.18 11.41
CA LEU A 12 9.74 -0.84 11.17
C LEU A 12 10.99 -0.50 11.99
N MET A 13 11.14 -1.19 13.12
CA MET A 13 12.27 -1.00 14.02
C MET A 13 13.46 -1.79 13.51
N VAL A 14 14.58 -1.12 13.26
CA VAL A 14 15.84 -1.73 12.84
C VAL A 14 16.98 -1.26 13.75
N PRO A 15 17.97 -2.10 14.06
CA PRO A 15 19.12 -1.66 14.84
C PRO A 15 20.02 -0.73 14.02
N ASP A 16 20.45 0.36 14.63
CA ASP A 16 21.49 1.22 14.08
C ASP A 16 22.89 0.60 14.30
N LYS A 17 23.95 1.31 13.91
CA LYS A 17 25.36 0.89 14.08
C LYS A 17 25.78 0.65 15.52
N ASN A 18 25.04 1.19 16.50
CA ASN A 18 25.29 1.02 17.94
C ASN A 18 24.38 -0.06 18.54
N GLY A 19 23.50 -0.67 17.75
CA GLY A 19 22.50 -1.65 18.19
C GLY A 19 21.22 -1.03 18.76
N GLU A 20 21.06 0.29 18.71
CA GLU A 20 19.84 0.96 19.15
C GLU A 20 18.75 0.84 18.08
N LEU A 21 17.53 0.47 18.49
CA LEU A 21 16.41 0.36 17.58
C LEU A 21 15.91 1.74 17.13
N ARG A 22 15.82 1.90 15.81
CA ARG A 22 15.30 3.11 15.15
C ARG A 22 14.13 2.74 14.27
N ASP A 23 13.07 3.55 14.31
CA ASP A 23 11.98 3.43 13.32
C ASP A 23 12.43 4.07 12.01
N VAL A 24 12.37 3.30 10.93
CA VAL A 24 12.78 3.77 9.60
C VAL A 24 11.61 4.00 8.66
N VAL A 25 10.37 3.98 9.17
CA VAL A 25 9.15 4.24 8.40
C VAL A 25 8.51 5.53 8.85
N LEU A 26 8.13 6.39 7.90
CA LEU A 26 7.34 7.58 8.20
C LEU A 26 5.87 7.17 8.39
N GLY A 27 5.28 7.62 9.48
CA GLY A 27 3.91 7.32 9.85
C GLY A 27 3.35 8.29 10.86
N HIS A 28 2.21 7.93 11.44
CA HIS A 28 1.55 8.67 12.52
C HIS A 28 1.66 7.88 13.82
N ASP A 29 1.72 8.59 14.94
CA ASP A 29 1.78 7.98 16.28
C ASP A 29 0.45 7.32 16.67
N LEU A 30 -0.67 7.84 16.17
CA LEU A 30 -2.00 7.33 16.49
C LEU A 30 -2.64 6.66 15.28
N ILE A 31 -3.23 5.49 15.49
CA ILE A 31 -3.99 4.78 14.43
C ILE A 31 -5.18 5.61 13.92
N ALA A 32 -5.77 6.45 14.78
CA ALA A 32 -6.85 7.34 14.38
C ALA A 32 -6.44 8.33 13.28
N ASP A 33 -5.19 8.78 13.26
CA ASP A 33 -4.70 9.76 12.30
C ASP A 33 -4.62 9.18 10.88
N TYR A 34 -4.39 7.87 10.75
CA TYR A 34 -4.46 7.20 9.45
C TYR A 34 -5.87 7.20 8.83
N ARG A 35 -6.92 7.42 9.63
CA ARG A 35 -8.31 7.53 9.16
C ARG A 35 -8.72 8.97 8.92
N ASN A 36 -8.17 9.90 9.69
CA ASN A 36 -8.60 11.30 9.72
C ASN A 36 -7.75 12.19 8.81
N ILE A 37 -6.53 11.77 8.50
CA ILE A 37 -5.62 12.51 7.63
C ILE A 37 -5.51 11.78 6.30
N ASP A 38 -5.84 12.48 5.21
CA ASP A 38 -5.72 11.91 3.86
C ASP A 38 -4.25 11.77 3.46
N ASN A 39 -3.73 10.57 3.64
CA ASN A 39 -2.36 10.20 3.27
C ASN A 39 -2.25 8.72 2.94
N ASN A 40 -1.16 8.35 2.28
CA ASN A 40 -0.88 6.97 1.87
C ASN A 40 0.24 6.31 2.68
N PHE A 41 0.65 6.87 3.84
CA PHE A 41 1.75 6.33 4.62
C PHE A 41 1.58 4.84 4.92
N GLY A 42 2.57 4.05 4.46
CA GLY A 42 2.65 2.62 4.68
C GLY A 42 1.58 1.76 3.98
N ALA A 43 0.63 2.37 3.26
CA ALA A 43 -0.59 1.71 2.80
C ALA A 43 -0.35 0.69 1.67
N LEU A 44 -1.18 -0.35 1.64
CA LEU A 44 -1.40 -1.16 0.45
C LEU A 44 -2.25 -0.39 -0.55
N ILE A 45 -1.76 -0.28 -1.76
CA ILE A 45 -2.38 0.47 -2.85
C ILE A 45 -2.94 -0.51 -3.89
N GLY A 46 -4.18 -0.28 -4.29
CA GLY A 46 -4.92 -1.06 -5.28
C GLY A 46 -6.34 -0.51 -5.49
N ARG A 47 -7.08 -1.03 -6.50
CA ARG A 47 -6.59 -2.10 -7.41
C ARG A 47 -5.43 -1.66 -8.30
N TYR A 48 -5.28 -0.35 -8.59
CA TYR A 48 -4.26 0.15 -9.50
C TYR A 48 -3.47 1.29 -8.85
N GLY A 49 -2.19 1.05 -8.62
CA GLY A 49 -1.26 2.03 -8.05
C GLY A 49 -0.90 3.11 -9.07
N ASN A 50 -0.68 4.34 -8.57
CA ASN A 50 -0.48 5.53 -9.37
C ASN A 50 -1.74 5.93 -10.17
N ARG A 51 -1.61 6.67 -11.28
CA ARG A 51 -2.73 7.30 -11.98
C ARG A 51 -3.18 6.53 -13.21
N ILE A 52 -4.51 6.48 -13.39
CA ILE A 52 -5.13 6.15 -14.66
C ILE A 52 -5.62 7.46 -15.26
N ASP A 53 -5.12 7.80 -16.44
CA ASP A 53 -5.41 9.06 -17.12
C ASP A 53 -6.91 9.24 -17.33
N LYS A 54 -7.43 10.42 -16.94
CA LYS A 54 -8.86 10.78 -17.00
C LYS A 54 -9.79 9.78 -16.33
N GLY A 55 -9.24 8.84 -15.51
CA GLY A 55 -9.98 7.76 -14.88
C GLY A 55 -10.55 6.75 -15.88
N LYS A 56 -9.99 6.61 -17.08
CA LYS A 56 -10.55 5.76 -18.13
C LYS A 56 -9.54 4.72 -18.61
N PHE A 57 -10.02 3.53 -18.87
CA PHE A 57 -9.28 2.48 -19.57
C PHE A 57 -10.20 1.59 -20.38
N THR A 58 -9.67 0.93 -21.42
CA THR A 58 -10.40 -0.06 -22.22
C THR A 58 -9.80 -1.43 -21.97
N LEU A 59 -10.66 -2.41 -21.71
CA LEU A 59 -10.29 -3.80 -21.53
C LEU A 59 -11.25 -4.67 -22.34
N ASP A 60 -10.73 -5.52 -23.23
CA ASP A 60 -11.50 -6.39 -24.10
C ASP A 60 -12.62 -5.65 -24.88
N GLY A 61 -12.33 -4.42 -25.33
CA GLY A 61 -13.26 -3.58 -26.11
C GLY A 61 -14.31 -2.85 -25.25
N VAL A 62 -14.32 -3.02 -23.94
CA VAL A 62 -15.22 -2.32 -23.00
C VAL A 62 -14.49 -1.16 -22.36
N GLU A 63 -15.06 0.04 -22.44
CA GLU A 63 -14.55 1.23 -21.73
C GLU A 63 -15.08 1.22 -20.29
N TYR A 64 -14.17 1.48 -19.34
CA TYR A 64 -14.46 1.66 -17.92
C TYR A 64 -14.14 3.10 -17.52
N ASP A 65 -15.06 3.73 -16.78
CA ASP A 65 -14.89 5.08 -16.22
C ASP A 65 -14.82 4.98 -14.69
N LEU A 66 -13.68 5.36 -14.13
CA LEU A 66 -13.36 5.28 -12.72
C LEU A 66 -13.59 6.62 -12.02
N PRO A 67 -13.81 6.63 -10.70
CA PRO A 67 -13.84 7.86 -9.92
C PRO A 67 -12.56 8.69 -10.11
N LYS A 68 -12.74 10.01 -10.24
CA LYS A 68 -11.65 10.98 -10.47
C LYS A 68 -11.35 11.72 -9.17
N ASN A 69 -10.47 11.15 -8.37
CA ASN A 69 -10.12 11.64 -7.05
C ASN A 69 -8.86 12.53 -7.02
N ASN A 70 -8.19 12.72 -8.15
CA ASN A 70 -6.95 13.51 -8.20
C ASN A 70 -6.80 14.24 -9.54
N PHE A 71 -7.05 15.54 -9.56
CA PHE A 71 -6.89 16.44 -10.74
C PHE A 71 -7.49 15.88 -12.04
N GLY A 72 -8.68 15.25 -11.95
CA GLY A 72 -9.36 14.66 -13.10
C GLY A 72 -8.88 13.25 -13.49
N HIS A 73 -7.99 12.64 -12.73
CA HIS A 73 -7.49 11.28 -12.90
C HIS A 73 -7.94 10.37 -11.77
N CYS A 74 -7.89 9.06 -11.97
CA CYS A 74 -8.04 8.09 -10.90
C CYS A 74 -6.67 7.78 -10.29
N LEU A 75 -6.48 8.10 -9.01
CA LEU A 75 -5.24 7.85 -8.27
C LEU A 75 -5.46 6.73 -7.25
N HIS A 76 -4.55 5.75 -7.25
CA HIS A 76 -4.45 4.73 -6.22
C HIS A 76 -5.73 3.90 -5.98
N GLY A 77 -6.52 3.66 -7.03
CA GLY A 77 -7.77 2.92 -6.94
C GLY A 77 -8.98 3.76 -6.52
N GLY A 78 -8.83 5.09 -6.46
CA GLY A 78 -9.91 6.03 -6.12
C GLY A 78 -10.17 6.14 -4.61
N GLU A 79 -11.25 6.83 -4.25
CA GLU A 79 -11.64 7.08 -2.85
C GLU A 79 -11.93 5.80 -2.05
N LYS A 80 -12.32 4.72 -2.73
CA LYS A 80 -12.53 3.40 -2.15
C LYS A 80 -11.34 2.46 -2.39
N GLY A 81 -10.13 3.02 -2.59
CA GLY A 81 -8.93 2.22 -2.80
C GLY A 81 -8.59 1.32 -1.60
N PHE A 82 -7.68 0.39 -1.80
CA PHE A 82 -7.27 -0.61 -0.78
C PHE A 82 -6.72 0.01 0.50
N HIS A 83 -6.17 1.22 0.42
CA HIS A 83 -5.67 2.01 1.54
C HIS A 83 -6.76 2.51 2.51
N HIS A 84 -8.03 2.47 2.10
CA HIS A 84 -9.19 2.80 2.93
C HIS A 84 -9.98 1.56 3.37
N SER A 85 -9.54 0.36 3.00
CA SER A 85 -10.20 -0.89 3.34
C SER A 85 -9.67 -1.48 4.64
N VAL A 86 -10.56 -2.15 5.39
CA VAL A 86 -10.14 -3.00 6.51
C VAL A 86 -9.90 -4.40 5.96
N TRP A 87 -8.68 -4.91 6.15
CA TRP A 87 -8.26 -6.21 5.68
C TRP A 87 -8.47 -7.28 6.75
N ASP A 88 -8.86 -8.48 6.34
CA ASP A 88 -8.92 -9.63 7.23
C ASP A 88 -7.50 -10.14 7.51
N MET A 89 -7.21 -10.40 8.79
CA MET A 89 -5.96 -11.03 9.21
C MET A 89 -6.14 -12.54 9.19
N VAL A 90 -5.49 -13.24 8.23
CA VAL A 90 -5.68 -14.67 8.01
C VAL A 90 -4.54 -15.54 8.56
N GLN A 91 -3.37 -14.95 8.79
CA GLN A 91 -2.23 -15.62 9.41
C GLN A 91 -1.35 -14.60 10.14
N ILE A 92 -0.95 -14.92 11.38
CA ILE A 92 -0.12 -14.07 12.22
C ILE A 92 0.92 -14.95 12.93
N SER A 93 2.17 -14.51 12.89
CA SER A 93 3.26 -15.00 13.73
C SER A 93 4.22 -13.85 14.03
N ASP A 94 5.29 -14.08 14.79
CA ASP A 94 6.27 -13.04 15.12
C ASP A 94 6.95 -12.42 13.91
N THR A 95 7.05 -13.17 12.81
CA THR A 95 7.77 -12.75 11.60
C THR A 95 6.91 -12.72 10.34
N LEU A 96 5.64 -13.14 10.42
CA LEU A 96 4.76 -13.26 9.25
C LEU A 96 3.36 -12.76 9.56
N LEU A 97 2.83 -11.93 8.67
CA LEU A 97 1.43 -11.50 8.66
C LEU A 97 0.86 -11.66 7.25
N THR A 98 -0.26 -12.38 7.12
CA THR A 98 -1.02 -12.43 5.87
C THR A 98 -2.35 -11.71 6.04
N LEU A 99 -2.59 -10.74 5.17
CA LEU A 99 -3.83 -9.98 5.07
C LEU A 99 -4.58 -10.42 3.81
N ARG A 100 -5.92 -10.42 3.88
CA ARG A 100 -6.80 -10.73 2.75
C ARG A 100 -7.87 -9.67 2.57
N LEU A 101 -8.16 -9.34 1.32
CA LEU A 101 -9.24 -8.43 0.95
C LEU A 101 -10.01 -9.01 -0.26
N ASN A 102 -11.32 -9.15 -0.10
CA ASN A 102 -12.21 -9.49 -1.19
C ASN A 102 -12.94 -8.24 -1.67
N THR A 103 -12.91 -7.96 -2.96
CA THR A 103 -13.63 -6.85 -3.57
C THR A 103 -14.53 -7.35 -4.69
N PRO A 104 -15.83 -6.96 -4.67
CA PRO A 104 -16.79 -7.43 -5.68
C PRO A 104 -16.54 -6.80 -7.05
N ASP A 105 -17.18 -7.40 -8.07
CA ASP A 105 -17.28 -6.82 -9.41
C ASP A 105 -17.85 -5.39 -9.32
N GLY A 106 -17.24 -4.45 -10.06
CA GLY A 106 -17.61 -3.03 -10.01
C GLY A 106 -17.05 -2.25 -8.81
N TYR A 107 -16.28 -2.89 -7.91
CA TYR A 107 -15.66 -2.19 -6.78
C TYR A 107 -14.76 -1.06 -7.27
N ALA A 108 -15.04 0.17 -6.80
CA ALA A 108 -14.39 1.41 -7.24
C ALA A 108 -14.37 1.60 -8.78
N GLY A 109 -15.33 0.99 -9.51
CA GLY A 109 -15.45 1.05 -10.97
C GLY A 109 -14.65 -0.03 -11.71
N PHE A 110 -13.88 -0.86 -11.05
CA PHE A 110 -13.08 -1.93 -11.68
C PHE A 110 -13.89 -3.21 -11.88
N PRO A 111 -13.75 -3.91 -13.05
CA PRO A 111 -14.46 -5.17 -13.29
C PRO A 111 -13.87 -6.33 -12.49
N GLY A 112 -14.69 -7.37 -12.32
CA GLY A 112 -14.34 -8.66 -11.72
C GLY A 112 -14.36 -8.68 -10.20
N ASN A 113 -14.75 -9.84 -9.65
CA ASN A 113 -14.53 -10.14 -8.24
C ASN A 113 -13.04 -10.44 -8.06
N VAL A 114 -12.40 -9.80 -7.09
CA VAL A 114 -10.96 -9.98 -6.83
C VAL A 114 -10.74 -10.37 -5.39
N ASP A 115 -10.03 -11.48 -5.19
CA ASP A 115 -9.49 -11.92 -3.91
C ASP A 115 -8.00 -11.61 -3.89
N VAL A 116 -7.57 -10.75 -2.97
CA VAL A 116 -6.18 -10.34 -2.80
C VAL A 116 -5.66 -10.81 -1.47
N GLN A 117 -4.48 -11.43 -1.49
CA GLN A 117 -3.70 -11.75 -0.30
C GLN A 117 -2.37 -11.01 -0.35
N VAL A 118 -1.98 -10.40 0.75
CA VAL A 118 -0.68 -9.75 0.90
C VAL A 118 0.00 -10.33 2.13
N THR A 119 1.20 -10.87 1.92
CA THR A 119 1.99 -11.46 3.01
C THR A 119 3.22 -10.60 3.26
N TYR A 120 3.32 -10.10 4.48
CA TYR A 120 4.50 -9.45 5.03
C TYR A 120 5.34 -10.48 5.76
N THR A 121 6.63 -10.50 5.49
CA THR A 121 7.58 -11.40 6.17
C THR A 121 8.82 -10.62 6.57
N LEU A 122 9.19 -10.69 7.85
CA LEU A 122 10.52 -10.31 8.32
C LEU A 122 11.45 -11.50 8.12
N THR A 123 12.47 -11.32 7.33
CA THR A 123 13.41 -12.39 7.00
C THR A 123 14.62 -12.39 7.94
N SER A 124 15.30 -13.53 8.05
CA SER A 124 16.51 -13.67 8.90
C SER A 124 17.72 -12.87 8.38
N ASP A 125 17.67 -12.41 7.13
CA ASP A 125 18.68 -11.57 6.49
C ASP A 125 18.31 -10.07 6.55
N ASN A 126 17.46 -9.68 7.52
CA ASN A 126 17.05 -8.31 7.79
C ASN A 126 16.30 -7.63 6.62
N ALA A 127 15.45 -8.36 5.90
CA ALA A 127 14.59 -7.78 4.89
C ALA A 127 13.11 -7.84 5.30
N LEU A 128 12.34 -6.84 4.89
CA LEU A 128 10.89 -6.88 4.86
C LEU A 128 10.45 -7.30 3.46
N ARG A 129 9.94 -8.53 3.34
CA ARG A 129 9.35 -9.04 2.11
C ARG A 129 7.85 -8.75 2.10
N ILE A 130 7.34 -8.22 0.99
CA ILE A 130 5.92 -8.01 0.74
C ILE A 130 5.54 -8.81 -0.51
N ALA A 131 4.78 -9.89 -0.33
CA ALA A 131 4.36 -10.75 -1.42
C ALA A 131 2.86 -10.55 -1.69
N TYR A 132 2.50 -10.42 -2.97
CA TYR A 132 1.14 -10.21 -3.43
C TYR A 132 0.65 -11.43 -4.20
N ARG A 133 -0.57 -11.86 -3.91
CA ARG A 133 -1.29 -12.87 -4.68
C ARG A 133 -2.70 -12.39 -4.91
N ALA A 134 -3.18 -12.48 -6.13
CA ALA A 134 -4.56 -12.15 -6.46
C ALA A 134 -5.16 -13.17 -7.42
N THR A 135 -6.46 -13.40 -7.27
CA THR A 135 -7.28 -14.18 -8.19
C THR A 135 -8.52 -13.39 -8.56
N THR A 136 -9.03 -13.62 -9.76
CA THR A 136 -10.23 -12.96 -10.27
C THR A 136 -11.05 -13.93 -11.12
N ASP A 137 -12.36 -13.68 -11.22
CA ASP A 137 -13.30 -14.43 -12.06
C ASP A 137 -13.49 -13.84 -13.45
N LYS A 138 -13.01 -12.60 -13.67
CA LYS A 138 -13.10 -11.89 -14.96
C LYS A 138 -11.80 -11.14 -15.26
N PRO A 139 -11.52 -10.82 -16.53
CA PRO A 139 -10.45 -9.90 -16.86
C PRO A 139 -10.59 -8.58 -16.07
N THR A 140 -9.49 -8.16 -15.46
CA THR A 140 -9.39 -6.89 -14.71
C THR A 140 -7.96 -6.38 -14.78
N ILE A 141 -7.77 -5.12 -14.39
CA ILE A 141 -6.42 -4.57 -14.25
C ILE A 141 -6.02 -4.53 -12.77
N LEU A 142 -4.82 -5.00 -12.48
CA LEU A 142 -4.22 -4.97 -11.16
C LEU A 142 -2.79 -4.44 -11.23
N ASN A 143 -2.48 -3.49 -10.38
CA ASN A 143 -1.13 -2.98 -10.17
C ASN A 143 -0.99 -2.62 -8.68
N LEU A 144 -0.54 -3.59 -7.89
CA LEU A 144 -0.49 -3.47 -6.43
C LEU A 144 0.87 -2.96 -5.98
N THR A 145 0.87 -2.12 -4.95
CA THR A 145 2.12 -1.65 -4.32
C THR A 145 1.91 -1.36 -2.84
N ASN A 146 3.02 -1.17 -2.12
CA ASN A 146 3.04 -0.62 -0.76
C ASN A 146 3.61 0.81 -0.82
N HIS A 147 2.95 1.72 -0.12
CA HIS A 147 3.29 3.15 -0.16
C HIS A 147 4.04 3.60 1.11
N SER A 148 4.90 2.74 1.65
CA SER A 148 5.79 3.13 2.74
C SER A 148 6.79 4.17 2.27
N TYR A 149 7.07 5.14 3.16
CA TYR A 149 8.16 6.09 3.02
C TYR A 149 9.23 5.69 4.02
N PHE A 150 10.41 5.32 3.53
CA PHE A 150 11.53 4.91 4.37
C PHE A 150 12.48 6.08 4.59
N ASN A 151 12.88 6.28 5.85
CA ASN A 151 13.94 7.20 6.23
C ASN A 151 14.97 6.46 7.08
N LEU A 152 16.03 5.99 6.43
CA LEU A 152 17.07 5.18 7.06
C LEU A 152 17.92 5.94 8.09
N SER A 153 17.78 7.28 8.21
CA SER A 153 18.39 8.02 9.30
C SER A 153 17.73 7.72 10.64
N GLY A 154 16.50 7.19 10.63
CA GLY A 154 15.66 7.00 11.83
C GLY A 154 15.26 8.31 12.50
N ASN A 155 15.44 9.45 11.83
CA ASN A 155 15.04 10.77 12.33
C ASN A 155 14.13 11.44 11.31
N PRO A 156 12.82 11.55 11.58
CA PRO A 156 11.86 12.12 10.63
C PRO A 156 12.11 13.59 10.30
N SER A 157 12.87 14.30 11.14
CA SER A 157 13.24 15.70 10.92
C SER A 157 14.45 15.88 10.00
N GLN A 158 15.12 14.78 9.62
CA GLN A 158 16.26 14.81 8.71
C GLN A 158 15.86 14.24 7.35
N ASP A 159 16.12 15.01 6.32
CA ASP A 159 15.96 14.54 4.93
C ASP A 159 17.18 13.70 4.52
N CYS A 160 17.00 12.38 4.41
CA CYS A 160 18.04 11.47 3.94
C CYS A 160 17.99 11.26 2.41
N LEU A 161 16.97 11.72 1.73
CA LEU A 161 16.76 11.46 0.29
C LEU A 161 17.77 12.21 -0.57
N LEU A 162 18.27 13.34 -0.11
CA LEU A 162 19.29 14.13 -0.83
C LEU A 162 20.63 13.40 -0.97
N TYR A 163 20.91 12.44 -0.07
CA TYR A 163 22.18 11.69 -0.07
C TYR A 163 22.09 10.32 -0.75
N THR A 164 20.88 9.76 -0.88
CA THR A 164 20.69 8.37 -1.28
C THR A 164 20.13 8.19 -2.67
N SER A 165 19.47 9.20 -3.24
CA SER A 165 18.94 9.12 -4.60
C SER A 165 18.78 10.52 -5.18
N PRO A 166 19.79 11.02 -5.90
CA PRO A 166 19.54 12.13 -6.82
C PRO A 166 18.54 11.63 -7.85
N SER A 167 17.27 12.06 -7.72
CA SER A 167 16.27 11.77 -8.74
C SER A 167 16.75 12.34 -10.06
N PRO A 168 16.99 11.53 -11.10
CA PRO A 168 17.19 12.06 -12.42
C PRO A 168 15.87 12.73 -12.83
N ARG A 169 15.90 14.02 -13.04
CA ARG A 169 14.83 14.77 -13.69
C ARG A 169 15.09 14.83 -15.17
#